data_c55a1bbcb1ddc76246b4207a57bec704
#
_entry.id   c55a1bbcb1ddc76246b4207a57bec704
#
_cell.length_a   1.000
_cell.length_b   1.000
_cell.length_c   1.000
_cell.angle_alpha   90.00
_cell.angle_beta   90.00
_cell.angle_gamma   90.00
#
_symmetry.space_group_name_H-M   'P 1'
#
loop_
_entity.id
_entity.type
_entity.pdbx_description
1 polymer ?
#
loop_
_entity_poly.entity_id
_entity_poly.type
_entity_poly.pdbx_seq_one_letter_code
_entity_poly.pdbx_strand_id
1 'polypeptide(L)'
;WKRYGMPRHPRDLVDQNCLSYRNPYGKLLDLWRYRQTAPQGDEVIEQVVVQGWLNSNHRDNLLALTLGDGGVMRIAYATAQADLASGRLVPALLDWELMDPPPLALYFRPELRRTLRLRVFADFAATLCAELATLTIAKGESSVDGRPAWHHGNSRRASSWLTHR
;
A
#
# COMPACT_ATOMS: atom_id res chain seq x y z
N TRP A 1 -13.54 11.99 -4.80
CA TRP A 1 -13.06 13.30 -4.29
C TRP A 1 -14.12 14.41 -4.38
N LYS A 2 -15.15 14.27 -5.23
CA LYS A 2 -16.19 15.30 -5.41
C LYS A 2 -16.97 15.63 -4.14
N ARG A 3 -17.14 14.67 -3.25
CA ARG A 3 -17.97 14.83 -2.04
C ARG A 3 -17.17 15.30 -0.81
N TYR A 4 -15.96 14.79 -0.62
CA TYR A 4 -15.20 15.00 0.61
C TYR A 4 -13.83 15.66 0.38
N GLY A 5 -13.46 15.91 -0.88
CA GLY A 5 -12.12 16.37 -1.24
C GLY A 5 -11.06 15.27 -1.14
N MET A 6 -9.89 15.53 -1.71
CA MET A 6 -8.74 14.64 -1.61
C MET A 6 -8.07 14.80 -0.24
N PRO A 7 -7.89 13.75 0.56
CA PRO A 7 -7.22 13.86 1.86
C PRO A 7 -5.76 14.29 1.68
N ARG A 8 -5.35 15.26 2.46
CA ARG A 8 -3.98 15.79 2.51
C ARG A 8 -3.27 15.43 3.80
N HIS A 9 -4.04 15.10 4.82
CA HIS A 9 -3.55 14.68 6.13
C HIS A 9 -4.23 13.37 6.54
N PRO A 10 -3.55 12.45 7.28
CA PRO A 10 -4.17 11.21 7.73
C PRO A 10 -5.49 11.39 8.48
N ARG A 11 -5.65 12.48 9.22
CA ARG A 11 -6.89 12.81 9.94
C ARG A 11 -8.09 13.03 9.03
N ASP A 12 -7.86 13.47 7.79
CA ASP A 12 -8.93 13.69 6.81
C ASP A 12 -9.63 12.37 6.41
N LEU A 13 -8.97 11.23 6.66
CA LEU A 13 -9.54 9.91 6.38
C LEU A 13 -10.74 9.55 7.26
N VAL A 14 -10.95 10.23 8.37
CA VAL A 14 -12.13 10.04 9.24
C VAL A 14 -13.42 10.37 8.47
N ASP A 15 -13.36 11.36 7.58
CA ASP A 15 -14.50 11.80 6.78
C ASP A 15 -14.62 11.05 5.44
N GLN A 16 -13.65 10.18 5.12
CA GLN A 16 -13.64 9.41 3.88
C GLN A 16 -14.31 8.04 4.08
N ASN A 17 -14.89 7.52 2.99
CA ASN A 17 -15.34 6.15 2.98
C ASN A 17 -14.15 5.20 2.79
N CYS A 18 -13.61 4.66 3.89
CA CYS A 18 -12.43 3.82 3.89
C CYS A 18 -12.79 2.33 3.86
N LEU A 19 -12.42 1.65 2.78
CA LEU A 19 -12.66 0.23 2.58
C LEU A 19 -11.57 -0.57 3.32
N SER A 20 -11.93 -1.20 4.43
CA SER A 20 -10.98 -1.85 5.32
C SER A 20 -10.89 -3.36 5.10
N TYR A 21 -9.68 -3.88 5.20
CA TYR A 21 -9.42 -5.31 5.11
C TYR A 21 -9.68 -6.01 6.45
N ARG A 22 -10.37 -7.16 6.39
CA ARG A 22 -10.54 -8.06 7.52
C ARG A 22 -9.59 -9.25 7.34
N ASN A 23 -8.74 -9.49 8.33
CA ASN A 23 -7.80 -10.59 8.24
C ASN A 23 -8.49 -11.96 8.39
N PRO A 24 -7.83 -13.09 8.06
CA PRO A 24 -8.41 -14.43 8.16
C PRO A 24 -8.88 -14.83 9.57
N TYR A 25 -8.38 -14.13 10.60
CA TYR A 25 -8.79 -14.35 12.01
C TYR A 25 -9.99 -13.49 12.42
N GLY A 26 -10.62 -12.80 11.47
CA GLY A 26 -11.79 -11.97 11.70
C GLY A 26 -11.51 -10.55 12.21
N LYS A 27 -10.22 -10.19 12.45
CA LYS A 27 -9.85 -8.87 12.93
C LYS A 27 -9.93 -7.85 11.79
N LEU A 28 -10.67 -6.77 12.01
CA LEU A 28 -10.69 -5.62 11.13
C LEU A 28 -9.37 -4.83 11.27
N LEU A 29 -8.78 -4.45 10.14
CA LEU A 29 -7.56 -3.65 10.09
C LEU A 29 -7.92 -2.20 9.76
N ASP A 30 -8.60 -1.55 10.67
CA ASP A 30 -9.13 -0.19 10.57
C ASP A 30 -8.24 0.87 11.23
N LEU A 31 -7.31 0.47 12.09
CA LEU A 31 -6.29 1.38 12.62
C LEU A 31 -5.17 1.53 11.56
N TRP A 32 -5.09 2.74 11.00
CA TRP A 32 -4.10 3.10 10.01
C TRP A 32 -3.08 4.03 10.61
N ARG A 33 -1.80 3.68 10.50
CA ARG A 33 -0.68 4.44 11.06
C ARG A 33 0.20 4.97 9.95
N TYR A 34 0.56 6.22 10.08
CA TYR A 34 1.37 6.96 9.12
C TYR A 34 2.56 7.60 9.78
N ARG A 35 3.59 7.79 9.00
CA ARG A 35 4.79 8.51 9.38
C ARG A 35 5.09 9.56 8.31
N GLN A 36 5.50 10.73 8.76
CA GLN A 36 6.11 11.76 7.93
C GLN A 36 7.44 12.16 8.56
N THR A 37 8.49 12.19 7.76
CA THR A 37 9.80 12.67 8.19
C THR A 37 9.97 14.10 7.69
N ALA A 38 10.11 15.04 8.60
CA ALA A 38 10.40 16.43 8.27
C ALA A 38 11.82 16.58 7.68
N PRO A 39 12.10 17.63 6.89
CA PRO A 39 13.44 17.87 6.35
C PRO A 39 14.55 17.97 7.41
N GLN A 40 14.19 18.32 8.63
CA GLN A 40 15.09 18.42 9.78
C GLN A 40 15.37 17.06 10.45
N GLY A 41 14.70 15.97 10.00
CA GLY A 41 14.83 14.63 10.54
C GLY A 41 13.82 14.26 11.63
N ASP A 42 12.98 15.19 12.06
CA ASP A 42 11.92 14.90 13.02
C ASP A 42 10.84 14.00 12.41
N GLU A 43 10.44 12.97 13.15
CA GLU A 43 9.36 12.07 12.74
C GLU A 43 8.04 12.48 13.39
N VAL A 44 7.02 12.65 12.56
CA VAL A 44 5.62 12.81 13.00
C VAL A 44 4.88 11.52 12.74
N ILE A 45 4.26 10.95 13.77
CA ILE A 45 3.45 9.74 13.67
C ILE A 45 1.99 10.11 13.90
N GLU A 46 1.15 9.74 12.94
CA GLU A 46 -0.29 9.91 13.01
C GLU A 46 -0.98 8.54 12.98
N GLN A 47 -2.03 8.41 13.79
CA GLN A 47 -2.86 7.22 13.84
C GLN A 47 -4.32 7.62 13.65
N VAL A 48 -5.01 6.90 12.79
CA VAL A 48 -6.41 7.15 12.49
C VAL A 48 -7.18 5.83 12.48
N VAL A 49 -8.31 5.81 13.17
CA VAL A 49 -9.28 4.73 13.03
C VAL A 49 -10.24 5.12 11.93
N VAL A 50 -10.17 4.38 10.83
CA VAL A 50 -10.96 4.67 9.64
C VAL A 50 -12.26 3.88 9.64
N GLN A 51 -13.28 4.42 8.98
CA GLN A 51 -14.59 3.81 8.84
C GLN A 51 -15.03 3.81 7.39
N GLY A 52 -15.88 2.86 7.04
CA GLY A 52 -16.48 2.77 5.72
C GLY A 52 -17.64 1.80 5.71
N TRP A 53 -18.47 1.89 4.67
CA TRP A 53 -19.68 1.09 4.55
C TRP A 53 -19.39 -0.39 4.29
N LEU A 54 -18.16 -0.75 3.89
CA LEU A 54 -17.80 -2.12 3.59
C LEU A 54 -16.39 -2.47 4.09
N ASN A 55 -16.27 -3.70 4.56
CA ASN A 55 -14.99 -4.37 4.78
C ASN A 55 -15.02 -5.76 4.14
N SER A 56 -13.88 -6.28 3.72
CA SER A 56 -13.76 -7.59 3.10
C SER A 56 -12.48 -8.28 3.52
N ASN A 57 -12.50 -9.60 3.54
CA ASN A 57 -11.33 -10.46 3.67
C ASN A 57 -10.68 -10.80 2.31
N HIS A 58 -11.24 -10.28 1.22
CA HIS A 58 -10.69 -10.38 -0.13
C HIS A 58 -10.25 -9.00 -0.62
N ARG A 59 -8.95 -8.84 -0.89
CA ARG A 59 -8.38 -7.57 -1.36
C ARG A 59 -8.90 -7.17 -2.74
N ASP A 60 -9.11 -8.17 -3.60
CA ASP A 60 -9.61 -7.94 -4.97
C ASP A 60 -11.01 -7.33 -4.96
N ASN A 61 -11.87 -7.70 -4.01
CA ASN A 61 -13.18 -7.09 -3.84
C ASN A 61 -13.06 -5.61 -3.44
N LEU A 62 -12.13 -5.31 -2.52
CA LEU A 62 -11.86 -3.91 -2.12
C LEU A 62 -11.30 -3.11 -3.29
N LEU A 63 -10.40 -3.70 -4.09
CA LEU A 63 -9.84 -3.06 -5.27
C LEU A 63 -10.93 -2.79 -6.32
N ALA A 64 -11.76 -3.77 -6.63
CA ALA A 64 -12.85 -3.62 -7.58
C ALA A 64 -13.82 -2.50 -7.16
N LEU A 65 -14.15 -2.43 -5.86
CA LEU A 65 -15.00 -1.36 -5.32
C LEU A 65 -14.33 0.01 -5.41
N THR A 66 -13.03 0.08 -5.11
CA THR A 66 -12.27 1.34 -5.22
C THR A 66 -12.22 1.82 -6.68
N LEU A 67 -12.02 0.90 -7.63
CA LEU A 67 -12.09 1.20 -9.07
C LEU A 67 -13.48 1.63 -9.53
N GLY A 68 -14.53 1.29 -8.80
CA GLY A 68 -15.92 1.72 -9.00
C GLY A 68 -16.30 2.94 -8.17
N ASP A 69 -15.36 3.80 -7.79
CA ASP A 69 -15.58 5.00 -6.96
C ASP A 69 -16.14 4.71 -5.55
N GLY A 70 -16.00 3.48 -5.07
CA GLY A 70 -16.57 3.04 -3.80
C GLY A 70 -15.86 3.59 -2.55
N GLY A 71 -14.67 4.17 -2.68
CA GLY A 71 -13.96 4.74 -1.54
C GLY A 71 -12.44 4.65 -1.60
N VAL A 72 -11.81 4.77 -0.45
CA VAL A 72 -10.35 4.75 -0.25
C VAL A 72 -9.93 3.42 0.33
N MET A 73 -8.88 2.80 -0.19
CA MET A 73 -8.34 1.56 0.35
C MET A 73 -6.82 1.61 0.54
N ARG A 74 -6.32 0.70 1.36
CA ARG A 74 -4.89 0.40 1.48
C ARG A 74 -4.52 -0.77 0.58
N ILE A 75 -3.56 -0.57 -0.31
CA ILE A 75 -3.08 -1.62 -1.22
C ILE A 75 -1.57 -1.53 -1.41
N ALA A 76 -0.91 -2.65 -1.65
CA ALA A 76 0.49 -2.64 -2.01
C ALA A 76 0.68 -2.03 -3.41
N TYR A 77 1.71 -1.19 -3.57
CA TYR A 77 2.01 -0.52 -4.84
C TYR A 77 2.11 -1.51 -6.00
N ALA A 78 2.81 -2.63 -5.81
CA ALA A 78 2.96 -3.65 -6.84
C ALA A 78 1.62 -4.20 -7.38
N THR A 79 0.59 -4.30 -6.52
CA THR A 79 -0.75 -4.74 -6.94
C THR A 79 -1.49 -3.66 -7.71
N ALA A 80 -1.27 -2.40 -7.35
CA ALA A 80 -1.98 -1.24 -7.92
C ALA A 80 -1.29 -0.63 -9.14
N GLN A 81 -0.07 -1.06 -9.46
CA GLN A 81 0.80 -0.41 -10.44
C GLN A 81 0.14 -0.17 -11.80
N ALA A 82 -0.57 -1.15 -12.33
CA ALA A 82 -1.26 -1.04 -13.63
C ALA A 82 -2.41 -0.02 -13.60
N ASP A 83 -3.16 0.03 -12.50
CA ASP A 83 -4.27 0.96 -12.31
C ASP A 83 -3.79 2.38 -12.06
N LEU A 84 -2.66 2.55 -11.37
CA LEU A 84 -1.98 3.83 -11.23
C LEU A 84 -1.47 4.35 -12.56
N ALA A 85 -0.77 3.51 -13.33
CA ALA A 85 -0.20 3.87 -14.62
C ALA A 85 -1.28 4.28 -15.64
N SER A 86 -2.45 3.63 -15.59
CA SER A 86 -3.60 3.96 -16.43
C SER A 86 -4.44 5.13 -15.91
N GLY A 87 -4.14 5.66 -14.73
CA GLY A 87 -4.90 6.72 -14.08
C GLY A 87 -6.26 6.30 -13.54
N ARG A 88 -6.57 5.01 -13.51
CA ARG A 88 -7.80 4.48 -12.88
C ARG A 88 -7.77 4.61 -11.36
N LEU A 89 -6.59 4.59 -10.77
CA LEU A 89 -6.38 4.87 -9.36
C LEU A 89 -5.55 6.14 -9.19
N VAL A 90 -5.84 6.90 -8.16
CA VAL A 90 -5.10 8.10 -7.78
C VAL A 90 -4.57 7.92 -6.36
N PRO A 91 -3.26 8.08 -6.14
CA PRO A 91 -2.70 7.98 -4.81
C PRO A 91 -3.03 9.21 -3.98
N ALA A 92 -3.23 9.01 -2.69
CA ALA A 92 -3.43 10.06 -1.71
C ALA A 92 -2.37 10.00 -0.61
N LEU A 93 -2.21 11.08 0.14
CA LEU A 93 -1.27 11.20 1.27
C LEU A 93 0.18 10.91 0.86
N LEU A 94 0.63 11.46 -0.27
CA LEU A 94 1.95 11.19 -0.84
C LEU A 94 3.12 11.58 0.08
N ASP A 95 2.90 12.58 0.95
CA ASP A 95 3.91 13.04 1.91
C ASP A 95 3.96 12.17 3.18
N TRP A 96 3.11 11.14 3.25
CA TRP A 96 2.98 10.26 4.40
C TRP A 96 3.32 8.82 4.03
N GLU A 97 4.20 8.21 4.80
CA GLU A 97 4.53 6.79 4.68
C GLU A 97 3.59 5.96 5.57
N LEU A 98 3.03 4.89 5.01
CA LEU A 98 2.28 3.92 5.80
C LEU A 98 3.21 3.11 6.69
N MET A 99 2.91 3.07 7.97
CA MET A 99 3.61 2.23 8.93
C MET A 99 3.06 0.79 8.92
N ASP A 100 3.92 -0.15 9.28
CA ASP A 100 3.58 -1.58 9.48
C ASP A 100 2.89 -2.24 8.28
N PRO A 101 3.42 -2.13 7.06
CA PRO A 101 2.94 -2.98 5.98
C PRO A 101 3.18 -4.45 6.37
N PRO A 102 2.20 -5.34 6.12
CA PRO A 102 2.41 -6.75 6.42
C PRO A 102 3.63 -7.26 5.63
N PRO A 103 4.58 -7.93 6.28
CA PRO A 103 5.73 -8.48 5.60
C PRO A 103 5.28 -9.54 4.58
N LEU A 104 5.94 -9.56 3.42
CA LEU A 104 5.83 -10.71 2.54
C LEU A 104 6.59 -11.88 3.18
N ALA A 105 5.88 -12.97 3.47
CA ALA A 105 6.45 -14.11 4.16
C ALA A 105 6.12 -15.41 3.44
N LEU A 106 7.10 -16.28 3.34
CA LEU A 106 6.95 -17.65 2.83
C LEU A 106 6.67 -18.59 4.01
N TYR A 107 5.48 -19.20 4.01
CA TYR A 107 5.08 -20.21 5.00
C TYR A 107 5.19 -21.60 4.42
N PHE A 108 5.80 -22.51 5.16
CA PHE A 108 5.95 -23.90 4.78
C PHE A 108 5.90 -24.84 5.99
N ARG A 109 5.63 -26.11 5.75
CA ARG A 109 5.64 -27.11 6.82
C ARG A 109 7.07 -27.33 7.32
N PRO A 110 7.31 -27.42 8.65
CA PRO A 110 8.65 -27.56 9.21
C PRO A 110 9.45 -28.71 8.65
N GLU A 111 8.78 -29.83 8.32
CA GLU A 111 9.40 -31.04 7.78
C GLU A 111 10.06 -30.81 6.41
N LEU A 112 9.56 -29.83 5.64
CA LEU A 112 10.08 -29.49 4.32
C LEU A 112 11.34 -28.63 4.38
N ARG A 113 11.67 -28.06 5.54
CA ARG A 113 12.78 -27.10 5.71
C ARG A 113 14.12 -27.61 5.16
N ARG A 114 14.36 -28.94 5.24
CA ARG A 114 15.61 -29.56 4.80
C ARG A 114 15.55 -30.05 3.34
N THR A 115 14.45 -29.92 2.65
CA THR A 115 14.31 -30.37 1.27
C THR A 115 14.98 -29.39 0.31
N LEU A 116 15.74 -29.94 -0.65
CA LEU A 116 16.41 -29.13 -1.67
C LEU A 116 15.41 -28.29 -2.47
N ARG A 117 14.25 -28.87 -2.80
CA ARG A 117 13.20 -28.20 -3.56
C ARG A 117 12.72 -26.91 -2.87
N LEU A 118 12.48 -26.96 -1.55
CA LEU A 118 12.06 -25.77 -0.81
C LEU A 118 13.16 -24.72 -0.76
N ARG A 119 14.40 -25.13 -0.57
CA ARG A 119 15.55 -24.21 -0.53
C ARG A 119 15.68 -23.45 -1.86
N VAL A 120 15.72 -24.19 -2.97
CA VAL A 120 15.81 -23.59 -4.31
C VAL A 120 14.62 -22.64 -4.58
N PHE A 121 13.41 -23.03 -4.19
CA PHE A 121 12.24 -22.16 -4.34
C PHE A 121 12.34 -20.92 -3.46
N ALA A 122 12.79 -21.04 -2.22
CA ALA A 122 12.93 -19.90 -1.31
C ALA A 122 13.99 -18.92 -1.82
N ASP A 123 15.11 -19.40 -2.32
CA ASP A 123 16.19 -18.58 -2.90
C ASP A 123 15.67 -17.85 -4.16
N PHE A 124 14.96 -18.56 -5.03
CA PHE A 124 14.32 -17.97 -6.23
C PHE A 124 13.31 -16.88 -5.83
N ALA A 125 12.41 -17.17 -4.88
CA ALA A 125 11.41 -16.23 -4.42
C ALA A 125 12.04 -14.97 -3.79
N ALA A 126 13.11 -15.14 -3.00
CA ALA A 126 13.85 -14.03 -2.42
C ALA A 126 14.47 -13.13 -3.50
N THR A 127 15.11 -13.73 -4.51
CA THR A 127 15.70 -13.02 -5.65
C THR A 127 14.63 -12.25 -6.43
N LEU A 128 13.52 -12.92 -6.77
CA LEU A 128 12.41 -12.29 -7.49
C LEU A 128 11.80 -11.12 -6.72
N CYS A 129 11.61 -11.26 -5.41
CA CYS A 129 11.10 -10.17 -4.58
C CYS A 129 12.06 -9.00 -4.52
N ALA A 130 13.37 -9.23 -4.48
CA ALA A 130 14.37 -8.18 -4.51
C ALA A 130 14.37 -7.43 -5.87
N GLU A 131 14.29 -8.16 -6.97
CA GLU A 131 14.19 -7.58 -8.32
C GLU A 131 12.91 -6.75 -8.50
N LEU A 132 11.76 -7.27 -8.06
CA LEU A 132 10.49 -6.54 -8.11
C LEU A 132 10.54 -5.25 -7.27
N ALA A 133 11.17 -5.27 -6.10
CA ALA A 133 11.35 -4.09 -5.29
C ALA A 133 12.22 -3.04 -6.02
N THR A 134 13.29 -3.46 -6.66
CA THR A 134 14.18 -2.58 -7.45
C THR A 134 13.46 -1.99 -8.66
N LEU A 135 12.70 -2.81 -9.40
CA LEU A 135 11.91 -2.34 -10.56
C LEU A 135 10.83 -1.32 -10.15
N THR A 136 10.22 -1.50 -8.99
CA THR A 136 9.24 -0.56 -8.46
C THR A 136 9.88 0.80 -8.17
N ILE A 137 11.09 0.82 -7.63
CA ILE A 137 11.86 2.04 -7.36
C ILE A 137 12.23 2.73 -8.68
N ALA A 138 12.80 2.00 -9.63
CA ALA A 138 13.26 2.56 -10.92
C ALA A 138 12.11 3.15 -11.75
N LYS A 139 10.93 2.53 -11.76
CA LYS A 139 9.76 3.08 -12.46
C LYS A 139 9.17 4.32 -11.81
N GLY A 140 9.39 4.52 -10.51
CA GLY A 140 9.03 5.76 -9.84
C GLY A 140 9.87 6.96 -10.28
N GLU A 141 11.09 6.75 -10.75
CA GLU A 141 12.00 7.81 -11.21
C GLU A 141 11.78 8.24 -12.67
N SER A 142 11.08 7.46 -13.48
CA SER A 142 10.87 7.75 -14.91
C SER A 142 9.53 8.46 -15.21
N SER A 143 9.14 9.44 -14.41
CA SER A 143 8.04 10.34 -14.76
C SER A 143 8.54 11.43 -15.70
N VAL A 144 8.39 11.22 -16.98
CA VAL A 144 8.40 12.26 -18.00
C VAL A 144 7.17 13.15 -17.78
N ASP A 145 7.36 14.45 -17.68
CA ASP A 145 6.40 15.54 -17.52
C ASP A 145 6.24 16.12 -16.10
N GLY A 146 7.29 16.82 -15.63
CA GLY A 146 7.12 17.99 -14.72
C GLY A 146 6.29 17.79 -13.45
N ARG A 147 5.88 16.57 -13.12
CA ARG A 147 5.19 16.24 -11.87
C ARG A 147 6.23 15.84 -10.83
N PRO A 148 6.11 16.27 -9.59
CA PRO A 148 7.08 15.96 -8.55
C PRO A 148 7.27 14.45 -8.45
N ALA A 149 8.51 14.01 -8.57
CA ALA A 149 8.93 12.65 -8.34
C ALA A 149 8.53 12.26 -6.90
N TRP A 150 7.87 11.15 -6.74
CA TRP A 150 7.35 10.60 -5.47
C TRP A 150 8.45 10.13 -4.52
N HIS A 151 9.68 10.45 -4.82
CA HIS A 151 10.85 9.83 -4.25
C HIS A 151 11.91 10.84 -3.83
N HIS A 152 11.77 11.38 -2.66
CA HIS A 152 12.95 11.74 -1.90
C HIS A 152 12.74 11.36 -0.45
N GLY A 153 13.02 10.11 -0.14
CA GLY A 153 13.05 9.64 1.24
C GLY A 153 12.79 8.13 1.35
N ASN A 154 13.86 7.37 1.28
CA ASN A 154 13.99 6.02 1.81
C ASN A 154 13.29 4.85 1.10
N SER A 155 14.05 4.18 0.30
CA SER A 155 13.79 3.13 -0.69
C SER A 155 13.31 1.76 -0.16
N ARG A 156 12.64 1.66 0.97
CA ARG A 156 12.36 0.32 1.52
C ARG A 156 10.91 -0.10 1.67
N ARG A 157 9.91 0.77 1.45
CA ARG A 157 8.50 0.39 1.71
C ARG A 157 7.50 1.26 0.97
N ALA A 158 7.19 0.93 -0.27
CA ALA A 158 6.09 1.59 -0.98
C ALA A 158 4.76 0.88 -0.70
N SER A 159 4.01 1.35 0.25
CA SER A 159 2.57 1.11 0.33
C SER A 159 1.86 2.44 0.11
N SER A 160 1.03 2.51 -0.91
CA SER A 160 0.33 3.72 -1.31
C SER A 160 -1.18 3.57 -1.16
N TRP A 161 -1.86 4.69 -1.05
CA TRP A 161 -3.32 4.81 -0.89
C TRP A 161 -3.93 5.15 -2.23
N LEU A 162 -5.01 4.46 -2.60
CA LEU A 162 -5.54 4.57 -3.94
C LEU A 162 -7.05 4.75 -3.95
N THR A 163 -7.50 5.67 -4.80
CA THR A 163 -8.89 5.82 -5.19
C THR A 163 -9.02 6.02 -6.69
N HIS A 164 -10.19 5.88 -7.21
CA HIS A 164 -10.50 6.15 -8.62
C HIS A 164 -10.66 7.67 -8.87
N ARG A 165 -10.43 8.10 -10.11
CA ARG A 165 -10.69 9.45 -10.58
C ARG A 165 -12.17 9.69 -10.80
#